data_0cf35d696ea6d78d2517348e7da2d03c
#
_entry.id   0cf35d696ea6d78d2517348e7da2d03c
#
_cell.length_a   1.000
_cell.length_b   1.000
_cell.length_c   1.000
_cell.angle_alpha   90.00
_cell.angle_beta   90.00
_cell.angle_gamma   90.00
#
_symmetry.space_group_name_H-M   'P 1'
#
loop_
_entity.id
_entity.type
_entity.pdbx_description
1 polymer ?
#
loop_
_entity_poly.entity_id
_entity_poly.type
_entity_poly.pdbx_seq_one_letter_code
_entity_poly.pdbx_strand_id
1 'polypeptide(L)'
;MVSLIDEFSASDGDIFPYRFKALGLGKLIGKRTWGGVVGIREPLPLADGGNLFKPEFAPYSKEGKGWIIEGHGVDPDIVVDNDPAKEFHGEDQQLDRAIQEIQEALKTKRYALPPIPPYPDRNPVKGN
;
A
#
# COMPACT_ATOMS: atom_id res chain seq x y z
N MET A 1 -4.76 10.14 5.91
CA MET A 1 -3.50 9.36 5.79
C MET A 1 -2.88 9.65 4.44
N VAL A 2 -1.60 9.37 4.27
CA VAL A 2 -0.91 9.32 2.98
C VAL A 2 -0.13 8.01 2.89
N SER A 3 0.16 7.54 1.68
CA SER A 3 1.05 6.41 1.42
C SER A 3 2.07 6.81 0.37
N LEU A 4 3.33 6.48 0.59
CA LEU A 4 4.39 6.64 -0.40
C LEU A 4 4.44 5.39 -1.27
N ILE A 5 4.63 5.59 -2.56
CA ILE A 5 4.75 4.53 -3.58
C ILE A 5 5.82 4.90 -4.59
N ASP A 6 6.44 3.90 -5.18
CA ASP A 6 7.46 4.07 -6.21
C ASP A 6 7.41 2.94 -7.24
N GLU A 7 8.27 3.02 -8.25
CA GLU A 7 8.40 2.02 -9.32
C GLU A 7 8.94 0.65 -8.86
N PHE A 8 9.44 0.56 -7.63
CA PHE A 8 9.88 -0.69 -7.00
C PHE A 8 8.79 -1.34 -6.13
N SER A 9 7.70 -0.61 -5.89
CA SER A 9 6.53 -1.15 -5.20
C SER A 9 5.85 -2.18 -6.09
N ALA A 10 6.04 -3.46 -5.78
CA ALA A 10 5.64 -4.59 -6.62
C ALA A 10 4.79 -5.59 -5.85
N SER A 11 3.96 -6.37 -6.55
CA SER A 11 3.12 -7.44 -6.00
C SER A 11 2.18 -6.90 -4.91
N ASP A 12 2.38 -7.26 -3.64
CA ASP A 12 1.62 -6.67 -2.53
C ASP A 12 1.85 -5.16 -2.42
N GLY A 13 3.01 -4.66 -2.88
CA GLY A 13 3.29 -3.25 -3.04
C GLY A 13 2.47 -2.55 -4.14
N ASP A 14 1.89 -3.29 -5.08
CA ASP A 14 0.87 -2.82 -6.02
C ASP A 14 -0.54 -2.93 -5.43
N ILE A 15 -0.85 -4.07 -4.80
CA ILE A 15 -2.19 -4.38 -4.30
C ILE A 15 -2.58 -3.47 -3.13
N PHE A 16 -1.65 -3.18 -2.23
CA PHE A 16 -1.90 -2.29 -1.09
C PHE A 16 -2.33 -0.88 -1.52
N PRO A 17 -1.55 -0.15 -2.33
CA PRO A 17 -1.95 1.19 -2.79
C PRO A 17 -3.21 1.18 -3.64
N TYR A 18 -3.45 0.16 -4.44
CA TYR A 18 -4.72 -0.01 -5.13
C TYR A 18 -5.91 -0.01 -4.16
N ARG A 19 -5.84 -0.83 -3.12
CA ARG A 19 -6.89 -0.91 -2.09
C ARG A 19 -6.99 0.37 -1.27
N PHE A 20 -5.86 0.97 -0.92
CA PHE A 20 -5.79 2.23 -0.19
C PHE A 20 -6.56 3.34 -0.92
N LYS A 21 -6.35 3.44 -2.24
CA LYS A 21 -7.03 4.39 -3.11
C LYS A 21 -8.52 4.05 -3.28
N ALA A 22 -8.84 2.78 -3.54
CA ALA A 22 -10.22 2.31 -3.72
C ALA A 22 -11.08 2.51 -2.46
N LEU A 23 -10.50 2.44 -1.28
CA LEU A 23 -11.17 2.67 0.01
C LEU A 23 -11.17 4.14 0.43
N GLY A 24 -10.57 5.04 -0.34
CA GLY A 24 -10.52 6.47 -0.03
C GLY A 24 -9.78 6.78 1.27
N LEU A 25 -8.76 6.00 1.63
CA LEU A 25 -8.06 6.13 2.91
C LEU A 25 -7.14 7.37 2.96
N GLY A 26 -6.75 7.88 1.80
CA GLY A 26 -5.90 9.07 1.68
C GLY A 26 -5.28 9.18 0.30
N LYS A 27 -4.20 9.97 0.20
CA LYS A 27 -3.49 10.20 -1.06
C LYS A 27 -2.29 9.27 -1.20
N LEU A 28 -2.02 8.85 -2.43
CA LEU A 28 -0.80 8.19 -2.85
C LEU A 28 0.17 9.23 -3.38
N ILE A 29 1.41 9.20 -2.94
CA ILE A 29 2.44 10.18 -3.30
C ILE A 29 3.68 9.42 -3.78
N GLY A 30 4.28 9.88 -4.85
CA GLY A 30 5.50 9.32 -5.39
C GLY A 30 5.41 8.98 -6.87
N LYS A 31 5.78 7.78 -7.26
CA LYS A 31 5.77 7.29 -8.64
C LYS A 31 4.83 6.10 -8.78
N ARG A 32 4.38 5.84 -10.01
CA ARG A 32 3.53 4.69 -10.33
C ARG A 32 4.22 3.39 -9.93
N THR A 33 3.47 2.48 -9.33
CA THR A 33 3.96 1.16 -8.92
C THR A 33 4.26 0.26 -10.11
N TRP A 34 4.91 -0.87 -9.87
CA TRP A 34 5.44 -1.73 -10.93
C TRP A 34 4.37 -2.37 -11.82
N GLY A 35 3.30 -2.88 -11.23
CA GLY A 35 2.20 -3.49 -11.99
C GLY A 35 2.36 -4.97 -12.28
N GLY A 36 2.96 -5.71 -11.38
CA GLY A 36 3.07 -7.16 -11.47
C GLY A 36 2.35 -7.85 -10.33
N VAL A 37 1.10 -8.22 -10.52
CA VAL A 37 0.22 -8.77 -9.47
C VAL A 37 -0.30 -10.17 -9.77
N VAL A 38 0.18 -10.78 -10.85
CA VAL A 38 -0.14 -12.17 -11.13
C VAL A 38 0.42 -13.05 -10.04
N GLY A 39 -0.45 -13.77 -9.35
CA GLY A 39 -0.08 -14.64 -8.24
C GLY A 39 0.62 -15.90 -8.73
N ILE A 40 1.67 -16.28 -8.04
CA ILE A 40 2.41 -17.52 -8.23
C ILE A 40 2.15 -18.46 -7.05
N ARG A 41 1.95 -19.74 -7.36
CA ARG A 41 1.86 -20.78 -6.33
C ARG A 41 3.22 -21.43 -6.14
N GLU A 42 3.20 -22.49 -5.33
CA GLU A 42 4.40 -23.26 -5.02
C GLU A 42 5.26 -23.54 -6.25
N PRO A 43 6.56 -23.34 -6.14
CA PRO A 43 7.45 -23.58 -7.26
C PRO A 43 7.46 -25.06 -7.63
N LEU A 44 7.56 -25.31 -8.94
CA LEU A 44 7.79 -26.68 -9.44
C LEU A 44 9.30 -26.95 -9.33
N PRO A 45 9.71 -27.98 -8.55
CA PRO A 45 11.12 -28.33 -8.47
C PRO A 45 11.60 -28.95 -9.80
N LEU A 46 12.78 -28.54 -10.22
CA LEU A 46 13.47 -29.09 -11.38
C LEU A 46 14.46 -30.18 -10.94
N ALA A 47 14.88 -31.04 -11.88
CA ALA A 47 15.78 -32.13 -11.60
C ALA A 47 17.17 -31.73 -11.10
N ASP A 48 17.59 -30.51 -11.42
CA ASP A 48 18.86 -29.90 -10.99
C ASP A 48 18.79 -29.16 -9.65
N GLY A 49 17.62 -29.20 -8.97
CA GLY A 49 17.38 -28.48 -7.73
C GLY A 49 16.92 -27.02 -7.92
N GLY A 50 16.78 -26.54 -9.15
CA GLY A 50 16.17 -25.27 -9.47
C GLY A 50 14.66 -25.28 -9.24
N ASN A 51 14.02 -24.12 -9.38
CA ASN A 51 12.57 -23.97 -9.24
C ASN A 51 11.99 -23.20 -10.42
N LEU A 52 10.85 -23.66 -10.92
CA LEU A 52 10.05 -22.95 -11.91
C LEU A 52 8.85 -22.31 -11.20
N PHE A 53 8.81 -20.98 -11.18
CA PHE A 53 7.66 -20.20 -10.72
C PHE A 53 6.73 -19.94 -11.90
N LYS A 54 5.49 -20.37 -11.80
CA LYS A 54 4.50 -20.12 -12.84
C LYS A 54 3.37 -19.25 -12.32
N PRO A 55 2.88 -18.29 -13.12
CA PRO A 55 1.69 -17.53 -12.78
C PRO A 55 0.45 -18.42 -12.86
N GLU A 56 -0.46 -18.30 -11.90
CA GLU A 56 -1.67 -19.14 -11.85
C GLU A 56 -2.97 -18.35 -11.66
N PHE A 57 -2.91 -17.18 -11.03
CA PHE A 57 -4.11 -16.40 -10.77
C PHE A 57 -3.80 -14.90 -10.80
N ALA A 58 -4.82 -14.11 -11.06
CA ALA A 58 -4.72 -12.65 -11.01
C ALA A 58 -6.01 -12.04 -10.46
N PRO A 59 -5.94 -10.88 -9.78
CA PRO A 59 -7.12 -10.17 -9.34
C PRO A 59 -7.83 -9.48 -10.52
N TYR A 60 -9.15 -9.47 -10.49
CA TYR A 60 -9.98 -8.72 -11.43
C TYR A 60 -10.91 -7.77 -10.68
N SER A 61 -11.44 -6.77 -11.39
CA SER A 61 -12.29 -5.75 -10.78
C SER A 61 -13.60 -6.34 -10.27
N LYS A 62 -14.11 -5.79 -9.17
CA LYS A 62 -15.39 -6.20 -8.58
C LYS A 62 -16.55 -6.10 -9.58
N GLU A 63 -16.48 -5.15 -10.49
CA GLU A 63 -17.45 -4.93 -11.54
C GLU A 63 -17.27 -5.87 -12.76
N GLY A 64 -16.26 -6.74 -12.74
CA GLY A 64 -15.94 -7.65 -13.84
C GLY A 64 -15.44 -6.95 -15.12
N LYS A 65 -14.97 -5.71 -15.02
CA LYS A 65 -14.58 -4.90 -16.18
C LYS A 65 -13.13 -5.10 -16.65
N GLY A 66 -12.39 -5.97 -16.02
CA GLY A 66 -11.01 -6.28 -16.42
C GLY A 66 -10.12 -6.67 -15.26
N TRP A 67 -8.91 -7.06 -15.60
CA TRP A 67 -7.86 -7.32 -14.64
C TRP A 67 -7.41 -6.03 -13.98
N ILE A 68 -7.20 -6.05 -12.66
CA ILE A 68 -6.75 -4.87 -11.93
C ILE A 68 -5.23 -4.82 -11.90
N ILE A 69 -4.70 -3.62 -12.17
CA ILE A 69 -3.30 -3.22 -12.02
C ILE A 69 -2.22 -4.05 -12.73
N GLU A 70 -2.52 -5.25 -13.19
CA GLU A 70 -1.56 -6.06 -13.97
C GLU A 70 -1.12 -5.32 -15.24
N GLY A 71 0.20 -5.25 -15.45
CA GLY A 71 0.81 -4.58 -16.59
C GLY A 71 0.80 -3.06 -16.56
N HIS A 72 0.21 -2.43 -15.53
CA HIS A 72 0.18 -0.98 -15.37
C HIS A 72 0.67 -0.50 -14.01
N GLY A 73 0.22 -1.12 -12.94
CA GLY A 73 0.43 -0.65 -11.58
C GLY A 73 -0.61 0.38 -11.12
N VAL A 74 -0.28 1.13 -10.10
CA VAL A 74 -1.14 2.14 -9.47
C VAL A 74 -0.50 3.51 -9.61
N ASP A 75 -1.22 4.44 -10.23
CA ASP A 75 -0.76 5.82 -10.37
C ASP A 75 -0.92 6.57 -9.05
N PRO A 76 0.09 7.36 -8.63
CA PRO A 76 -0.03 8.23 -7.47
C PRO A 76 -1.05 9.36 -7.72
N ASP A 77 -1.60 9.90 -6.64
CA ASP A 77 -2.43 11.12 -6.70
C ASP A 77 -1.55 12.37 -6.81
N ILE A 78 -0.33 12.30 -6.30
CA ILE A 78 0.68 13.36 -6.38
C ILE A 78 1.98 12.74 -6.85
N VAL A 79 2.38 13.11 -8.05
CA VAL A 79 3.66 12.65 -8.62
C VAL A 79 4.81 13.40 -7.96
N VAL A 80 5.74 12.67 -7.37
CA VAL A 80 7.01 13.17 -6.85
C VAL A 80 8.08 12.16 -7.20
N ASP A 81 9.08 12.57 -7.95
CA ASP A 81 10.28 11.79 -8.25
C ASP A 81 11.46 12.40 -7.46
N ASN A 82 12.13 11.59 -6.65
CA ASN A 82 13.28 12.05 -5.89
C ASN A 82 14.45 12.33 -6.84
N ASP A 83 15.07 13.49 -6.70
CA ASP A 83 16.33 13.79 -7.37
C ASP A 83 17.44 12.95 -6.72
N PRO A 84 18.12 12.05 -7.47
CA PRO A 84 19.15 11.19 -6.89
C PRO A 84 20.31 11.95 -6.23
N ALA A 85 20.65 13.13 -6.71
CA ALA A 85 21.69 13.94 -6.11
C ALA A 85 21.26 14.49 -4.73
N LYS A 86 20.00 14.90 -4.62
CA LYS A 86 19.43 15.36 -3.35
C LYS A 86 19.29 14.21 -2.36
N GLU A 87 18.79 13.07 -2.83
CA GLU A 87 18.64 11.87 -2.01
C GLU A 87 20.00 11.40 -1.46
N PHE A 88 21.06 11.44 -2.28
CA PHE A 88 22.42 11.16 -1.83
C PHE A 88 22.90 12.11 -0.71
N HIS A 89 22.40 13.34 -0.68
CA HIS A 89 22.65 14.31 0.41
C HIS A 89 21.64 14.23 1.56
N GLY A 90 20.76 13.23 1.56
CA GLY A 90 19.80 12.98 2.64
C GLY A 90 18.50 13.76 2.55
N GLU A 91 18.19 14.35 1.39
CA GLU A 91 16.91 15.02 1.12
C GLU A 91 15.93 14.01 0.50
N ASP A 92 14.79 13.78 1.13
CA ASP A 92 13.72 12.92 0.62
C ASP A 92 12.51 13.77 0.24
N GLN A 93 12.40 14.11 -1.06
CA GLN A 93 11.35 14.97 -1.57
C GLN A 93 9.96 14.33 -1.49
N GLN A 94 9.87 13.00 -1.59
CA GLN A 94 8.62 12.26 -1.42
C GLN A 94 8.13 12.33 0.04
N LEU A 95 9.02 12.09 0.99
CA LEU A 95 8.71 12.18 2.41
C LEU A 95 8.32 13.62 2.80
N ASP A 96 9.07 14.61 2.34
CA ASP A 96 8.77 16.01 2.59
C ASP A 96 7.38 16.40 2.08
N ARG A 97 7.04 15.95 0.88
CA ARG A 97 5.71 16.16 0.32
C ARG A 97 4.62 15.46 1.13
N ALA A 98 4.84 14.25 1.61
CA ALA A 98 3.91 13.53 2.46
C ALA A 98 3.67 14.26 3.79
N ILE A 99 4.72 14.78 4.41
CA ILE A 99 4.65 15.58 5.63
C ILE A 99 3.81 16.83 5.39
N GLN A 100 4.03 17.55 4.29
CA GLN A 100 3.24 18.73 3.93
C GLN A 100 1.75 18.41 3.80
N GLU A 101 1.41 17.33 3.09
CA GLU A 101 0.01 16.91 2.91
C GLU A 101 -0.67 16.56 4.25
N ILE A 102 0.05 15.92 5.16
CA ILE A 102 -0.47 15.61 6.50
C ILE A 102 -0.66 16.89 7.31
N GLN A 103 0.33 17.78 7.29
CA GLN A 103 0.26 19.06 8.03
C GLN A 103 -0.91 19.92 7.55
N GLU A 104 -1.15 20.02 6.24
CA GLU A 104 -2.31 20.72 5.70
C GLU A 104 -3.63 20.07 6.13
N ALA A 105 -3.71 18.74 6.09
CA ALA A 105 -4.91 18.05 6.54
C ALA A 105 -5.20 18.26 8.03
N LEU A 106 -4.18 18.35 8.87
CA LEU A 106 -4.32 18.59 10.30
C LEU A 106 -4.81 20.01 10.65
N LYS A 107 -4.61 20.99 9.78
CA LYS A 107 -5.16 22.35 9.97
C LYS A 107 -6.70 22.36 9.97
N THR A 108 -7.31 21.47 9.21
CA THR A 108 -8.75 21.43 8.99
C THR A 108 -9.47 20.30 9.71
N LYS A 109 -8.77 19.20 9.98
CA LYS A 109 -9.33 17.99 10.62
C LYS A 109 -8.70 17.76 11.98
N ARG A 110 -9.39 18.21 13.03
CA ARG A 110 -9.05 17.79 14.40
C ARG A 110 -9.72 16.46 14.70
N TYR A 111 -8.92 15.42 14.89
CA TYR A 111 -9.41 14.15 15.42
C TYR A 111 -9.56 14.26 16.94
N ALA A 112 -10.81 14.25 17.41
CA ALA A 112 -11.05 13.98 18.82
C ALA A 112 -10.87 12.48 19.03
N LEU A 113 -10.01 12.10 19.96
CA LEU A 113 -9.91 10.71 20.37
C LEU A 113 -11.25 10.28 21.03
N PRO A 114 -11.72 9.07 20.74
CA PRO A 114 -12.88 8.52 21.44
C PRO A 114 -12.57 8.43 22.95
N PRO A 115 -13.58 8.49 23.81
CA PRO A 115 -13.39 8.26 25.24
C PRO A 115 -12.77 6.89 25.49
N ILE A 116 -11.88 6.83 26.47
CA ILE A 116 -11.25 5.57 26.86
C ILE A 116 -12.36 4.63 27.34
N PRO A 117 -12.47 3.42 26.76
CA PRO A 117 -13.47 2.45 27.23
C PRO A 117 -13.18 2.05 28.66
N PRO A 118 -14.20 1.62 29.42
CA PRO A 118 -13.99 1.09 30.75
C PRO A 118 -13.07 -0.14 30.68
N TYR A 119 -12.29 -0.35 31.72
CA TYR A 119 -11.46 -1.55 31.80
C TYR A 119 -12.36 -2.81 31.74
N PRO A 120 -11.92 -3.88 31.07
CA PRO A 120 -12.66 -5.13 31.04
C PRO A 120 -12.80 -5.68 32.43
N ASP A 121 -14.02 -6.10 32.77
CA ASP A 121 -14.26 -6.81 34.03
C ASP A 121 -13.55 -8.17 33.99
N ARG A 122 -12.53 -8.32 34.85
CA ARG A 122 -11.75 -9.56 34.96
C ARG A 122 -12.20 -10.43 36.12
N ASN A 123 -13.32 -10.11 36.77
CA ASN A 123 -13.85 -10.97 37.76
C ASN A 123 -14.27 -12.30 37.12
N PRO A 124 -13.91 -13.45 37.71
CA PRO A 124 -14.37 -14.73 37.22
C PRO A 124 -15.88 -14.74 37.23
N VAL A 125 -16.50 -15.08 36.12
CA VAL A 125 -17.95 -15.26 36.03
C VAL A 125 -18.34 -16.21 37.15
N LYS A 126 -19.13 -15.72 38.12
CA LYS A 126 -19.76 -16.61 39.10
C LYS A 126 -20.62 -17.55 38.27
N GLY A 127 -20.15 -18.81 38.15
CA GLY A 127 -20.89 -19.85 37.47
C GLY A 127 -22.29 -19.96 38.05
N ASN A 128 -23.27 -20.01 37.17
CA ASN A 128 -24.61 -20.47 37.49
C ASN A 128 -24.59 -21.97 37.75
#